data_b281cb340c3806407915f27d9e86792e
#
_entry.id   b281cb340c3806407915f27d9e86792e
#
_cell.length_a   1.000
_cell.length_b   1.000
_cell.length_c   1.000
_cell.angle_alpha   90.00
_cell.angle_beta   90.00
_cell.angle_gamma   90.00
#
_symmetry.space_group_name_H-M   'P 1'
#
loop_
_entity.id
_entity.type
_entity.pdbx_description
1 polymer ?
#
loop_
_entity_poly.entity_id
_entity_poly.type
_entity_poly.pdbx_seq_one_letter_code
_entity_poly.pdbx_strand_id
1 'polypeptide(L)'
;MDLKFSQILLIGYRRPDLTFEQLQVLNLARTKSVHIAIDLSDKVIKQKFEAYLLNYQNNFPNITNLTVDFRNIKMGMVQNIHSAICEQFQMHEKLLIFEDDILFTEQTLINLNAILDHYEKAKDFGAVSAFSPLSAKLLPMSSNSKTWRKSIYFPCWGWGTTRQVWQKYNLRISKQEILDLEDTSKTWNNLNNHQKKVWRGRFYKSHKNPERTWDTQFQFLLFKRDLKVYLPMITYSGNIGFNDANAVNTFGKKPFWVQENVSNLDRRNNIKFVRKIMFRVFMFIDSNTFAGDTRVFKFYGKFKILINKLSNK
;
A
#
# COMPACT_ATOMS: atom_id res chain seq x y z
N MET A 1 -10.86 -24.13 -7.47
CA MET A 1 -9.66 -23.60 -8.18
C MET A 1 -8.74 -23.04 -7.14
N ASP A 2 -7.55 -23.61 -7.00
CA ASP A 2 -6.52 -23.02 -6.14
C ASP A 2 -6.05 -21.72 -6.77
N LEU A 3 -6.27 -20.59 -6.06
CA LEU A 3 -5.78 -19.30 -6.50
C LEU A 3 -4.24 -19.28 -6.38
N LYS A 4 -3.57 -19.04 -7.50
CA LYS A 4 -2.11 -18.83 -7.48
C LYS A 4 -1.85 -17.39 -7.11
N PHE A 5 -1.41 -17.14 -5.90
CA PHE A 5 -1.00 -15.82 -5.46
C PHE A 5 0.40 -15.46 -5.95
N SER A 6 0.62 -14.16 -6.18
CA SER A 6 1.96 -13.59 -6.28
C SER A 6 2.72 -13.86 -4.98
N GLN A 7 4.05 -13.77 -5.00
CA GLN A 7 4.85 -13.91 -3.78
C GLN A 7 4.39 -12.90 -2.73
N ILE A 8 4.16 -13.36 -1.52
CA ILE A 8 3.85 -12.50 -0.37
C ILE A 8 5.14 -12.16 0.36
N LEU A 9 5.33 -10.86 0.63
CA LEU A 9 6.40 -10.34 1.47
C LEU A 9 5.79 -9.66 2.70
N LEU A 10 6.10 -10.18 3.88
CA LEU A 10 5.81 -9.54 5.16
C LEU A 10 7.06 -8.83 5.66
N ILE A 11 6.89 -7.60 6.12
CA ILE A 11 7.96 -6.80 6.73
C ILE A 11 7.67 -6.69 8.22
N GLY A 12 8.52 -7.29 9.04
CA GLY A 12 8.38 -7.31 10.51
C GLY A 12 9.51 -6.57 11.22
N TYR A 13 9.21 -6.12 12.45
CA TYR A 13 10.23 -5.53 13.32
C TYR A 13 10.08 -5.99 14.78
N ARG A 14 9.14 -5.42 15.54
CA ARG A 14 8.99 -5.66 16.99
C ARG A 14 7.63 -6.26 17.39
N ARG A 15 6.85 -6.71 16.42
CA ARG A 15 5.47 -7.15 16.62
C ARG A 15 5.25 -8.58 16.13
N PRO A 16 5.88 -9.60 16.77
CA PRO A 16 5.74 -10.98 16.36
C PRO A 16 4.29 -11.47 16.41
N ASP A 17 3.49 -11.01 17.38
CA ASP A 17 2.08 -11.38 17.50
C ASP A 17 1.27 -10.95 16.27
N LEU A 18 1.48 -9.73 15.79
CA LEU A 18 0.79 -9.21 14.60
C LEU A 18 1.24 -9.95 13.33
N THR A 19 2.52 -10.26 13.20
CA THR A 19 3.02 -11.09 12.09
C THR A 19 2.40 -12.47 12.12
N PHE A 20 2.21 -13.06 13.30
CA PHE A 20 1.54 -14.35 13.46
C PHE A 20 0.06 -14.28 13.04
N GLU A 21 -0.67 -13.24 13.42
CA GLU A 21 -2.04 -13.00 12.98
C GLU A 21 -2.12 -12.84 11.44
N GLN A 22 -1.17 -12.16 10.84
CA GLN A 22 -1.08 -12.07 9.37
C GLN A 22 -0.87 -13.44 8.73
N LEU A 23 -0.01 -14.29 9.30
CA LEU A 23 0.17 -15.67 8.83
C LEU A 23 -1.10 -16.51 8.92
N GLN A 24 -1.94 -16.32 9.95
CA GLN A 24 -3.25 -16.99 10.05
C GLN A 24 -4.15 -16.60 8.87
N VAL A 25 -4.23 -15.31 8.54
CA VAL A 25 -5.02 -14.84 7.39
C VAL A 25 -4.48 -15.41 6.08
N LEU A 26 -3.15 -15.45 5.89
CA LEU A 26 -2.51 -16.03 4.71
C LEU A 26 -2.76 -17.52 4.58
N ASN A 27 -2.76 -18.24 5.70
CA ASN A 27 -3.10 -19.66 5.75
C ASN A 27 -4.57 -19.91 5.37
N LEU A 28 -5.52 -19.12 5.89
CA LEU A 28 -6.93 -19.19 5.51
C LEU A 28 -7.14 -18.90 4.02
N ALA A 29 -6.39 -17.97 3.46
CA ALA A 29 -6.40 -17.67 2.02
C ALA A 29 -5.74 -18.75 1.17
N ARG A 30 -5.16 -19.79 1.78
CA ARG A 30 -4.42 -20.88 1.11
C ARG A 30 -3.21 -20.38 0.32
N THR A 31 -2.55 -19.33 0.81
CA THR A 31 -1.32 -18.81 0.23
C THR A 31 -0.21 -19.85 0.37
N LYS A 32 0.50 -20.17 -0.73
CA LYS A 32 1.51 -21.23 -0.73
C LYS A 32 2.90 -20.75 -0.35
N SER A 33 3.26 -19.51 -0.69
CA SER A 33 4.61 -18.98 -0.50
C SER A 33 4.57 -17.62 0.20
N VAL A 34 5.29 -17.54 1.31
CA VAL A 34 5.43 -16.32 2.13
C VAL A 34 6.89 -16.13 2.49
N HIS A 35 7.39 -14.91 2.34
CA HIS A 35 8.69 -14.49 2.86
C HIS A 35 8.49 -13.44 3.94
N ILE A 36 9.20 -13.57 5.06
CA ILE A 36 9.19 -12.61 6.16
C ILE A 36 10.58 -12.02 6.29
N ALA A 37 10.70 -10.71 6.14
CA ALA A 37 11.94 -9.97 6.41
C ALA A 37 11.82 -9.22 7.74
N ILE A 38 12.63 -9.58 8.71
CA ILE A 38 12.60 -9.05 10.07
C ILE A 38 13.87 -8.25 10.32
N ASP A 39 13.74 -6.93 10.55
CA ASP A 39 14.88 -6.10 10.95
C ASP A 39 15.39 -6.51 12.34
N LEU A 40 16.68 -6.34 12.57
CA LEU A 40 17.29 -6.70 13.83
C LEU A 40 16.67 -5.88 14.97
N SER A 41 16.10 -6.58 15.92
CA SER A 41 15.59 -6.06 17.17
C SER A 41 16.42 -6.61 18.36
N ASP A 42 15.85 -6.61 19.54
CA ASP A 42 16.48 -7.27 20.70
C ASP A 42 16.31 -8.80 20.64
N LYS A 43 17.12 -9.50 21.45
CA LYS A 43 17.15 -10.97 21.51
C LYS A 43 15.79 -11.57 21.91
N VAL A 44 15.04 -10.89 22.78
CA VAL A 44 13.74 -11.39 23.29
C VAL A 44 12.72 -11.41 22.15
N ILE A 45 12.66 -10.35 21.35
CA ILE A 45 11.78 -10.27 20.20
C ILE A 45 12.14 -11.34 19.15
N LYS A 46 13.43 -11.53 18.87
CA LYS A 46 13.89 -12.60 17.97
C LYS A 46 13.43 -13.98 18.48
N GLN A 47 13.63 -14.29 19.74
CA GLN A 47 13.19 -15.55 20.34
C GLN A 47 11.67 -15.75 20.24
N LYS A 48 10.86 -14.69 20.40
CA LYS A 48 9.40 -14.78 20.20
C LYS A 48 9.05 -15.13 18.74
N PHE A 49 9.67 -14.49 17.76
CA PHE A 49 9.49 -14.87 16.36
C PHE A 49 9.88 -16.34 16.13
N GLU A 50 11.03 -16.76 16.60
CA GLU A 50 11.51 -18.15 16.47
C GLU A 50 10.51 -19.15 17.10
N ALA A 51 9.97 -18.84 18.28
CA ALA A 51 8.98 -19.68 18.95
C ALA A 51 7.67 -19.78 18.15
N TYR A 52 7.16 -18.67 17.58
CA TYR A 52 5.96 -18.71 16.76
C TYR A 52 6.16 -19.44 15.42
N LEU A 53 7.35 -19.39 14.89
CA LEU A 53 7.70 -20.04 13.63
C LEU A 53 8.11 -21.51 13.82
N LEU A 54 8.39 -21.91 15.06
CA LEU A 54 8.63 -23.32 15.39
C LEU A 54 7.37 -24.12 15.04
N ASN A 55 7.54 -25.18 14.25
CA ASN A 55 6.43 -26.02 13.78
C ASN A 55 5.35 -25.26 12.98
N TYR A 56 5.73 -24.22 12.23
CA TYR A 56 4.80 -23.42 11.43
C TYR A 56 3.91 -24.27 10.52
N GLN A 57 4.40 -25.40 10.02
CA GLN A 57 3.65 -26.32 9.16
C GLN A 57 2.40 -26.89 9.85
N ASN A 58 2.44 -27.10 11.17
CA ASN A 58 1.29 -27.51 11.94
C ASN A 58 0.29 -26.37 12.14
N ASN A 59 0.80 -25.15 12.35
CA ASN A 59 -0.03 -23.96 12.58
C ASN A 59 -0.60 -23.38 11.28
N PHE A 60 0.13 -23.52 10.17
CA PHE A 60 -0.21 -22.94 8.86
C PHE A 60 -0.05 -23.95 7.72
N PRO A 61 -0.84 -25.03 7.71
CA PRO A 61 -0.65 -26.15 6.78
C PRO A 61 -0.81 -25.78 5.30
N ASN A 62 -1.47 -24.69 4.99
CA ASN A 62 -1.62 -24.21 3.61
C ASN A 62 -0.41 -23.43 3.10
N ILE A 63 0.45 -22.92 4.01
CA ILE A 63 1.70 -22.21 3.65
C ILE A 63 2.81 -23.26 3.52
N THR A 64 3.01 -23.74 2.30
CA THR A 64 3.98 -24.82 2.04
C THR A 64 5.42 -24.35 1.93
N ASN A 65 5.63 -23.06 1.64
CA ASN A 65 6.94 -22.43 1.56
C ASN A 65 6.95 -21.14 2.39
N LEU A 66 7.44 -21.25 3.62
CA LEU A 66 7.68 -20.11 4.52
C LEU A 66 9.18 -19.92 4.66
N THR A 67 9.68 -18.76 4.24
CA THR A 67 11.07 -18.36 4.44
C THR A 67 11.13 -17.13 5.34
N VAL A 68 12.11 -17.10 6.24
CA VAL A 68 12.29 -15.99 7.19
C VAL A 68 13.72 -15.52 7.16
N ASP A 69 13.90 -14.22 6.98
CA ASP A 69 15.19 -13.57 7.06
C ASP A 69 15.25 -12.68 8.30
N PHE A 70 16.04 -13.09 9.28
CA PHE A 70 16.41 -12.27 10.42
C PHE A 70 17.67 -11.49 10.08
N ARG A 71 17.55 -10.18 9.93
CA ARG A 71 18.69 -9.33 9.63
C ARG A 71 19.75 -9.43 10.74
N ASN A 72 21.01 -9.60 10.37
CA ASN A 72 22.12 -9.73 11.32
C ASN A 72 22.57 -8.40 11.91
N ILE A 73 22.22 -7.30 11.25
CA ILE A 73 22.46 -5.92 11.69
C ILE A 73 21.15 -5.13 11.68
N LYS A 74 21.06 -4.11 12.51
CA LYS A 74 19.92 -3.18 12.49
C LYS A 74 20.02 -2.31 11.25
N MET A 75 19.17 -2.56 10.28
CA MET A 75 19.15 -1.84 9.00
C MET A 75 18.33 -0.55 9.08
N GLY A 76 17.32 -0.52 9.93
CA GLY A 76 16.29 0.50 9.95
C GLY A 76 15.20 0.24 8.89
N MET A 77 14.03 0.82 9.10
CA MET A 77 12.83 0.56 8.30
C MET A 77 13.08 0.67 6.78
N VAL A 78 13.66 1.78 6.33
CA VAL A 78 13.83 2.05 4.89
C VAL A 78 14.73 1.03 4.22
N GLN A 79 15.88 0.75 4.82
CA GLN A 79 16.84 -0.20 4.26
C GLN A 79 16.33 -1.63 4.33
N ASN A 80 15.65 -2.03 5.42
CA ASN A 80 15.07 -3.36 5.52
C ASN A 80 14.00 -3.59 4.44
N ILE A 81 13.07 -2.65 4.27
CA ILE A 81 12.02 -2.74 3.23
C ILE A 81 12.66 -2.80 1.83
N HIS A 82 13.59 -1.88 1.55
CA HIS A 82 14.23 -1.82 0.24
C HIS A 82 14.99 -3.11 -0.10
N SER A 83 15.83 -3.61 0.82
CA SER A 83 16.60 -4.84 0.62
C SER A 83 15.69 -6.05 0.44
N ALA A 84 14.67 -6.20 1.31
CA ALA A 84 13.74 -7.31 1.22
C ALA A 84 13.00 -7.35 -0.13
N ILE A 85 12.54 -6.20 -0.63
CA ILE A 85 11.87 -6.13 -1.93
C ILE A 85 12.87 -6.44 -3.06
N CYS A 86 14.10 -5.91 -3.01
CA CYS A 86 15.13 -6.20 -4.01
C CYS A 86 15.48 -7.68 -4.06
N GLU A 87 15.66 -8.32 -2.90
CA GLU A 87 15.96 -9.75 -2.78
C GLU A 87 14.82 -10.60 -3.36
N GLN A 88 13.58 -10.32 -3.01
CA GLN A 88 12.44 -11.07 -3.52
C GLN A 88 12.24 -10.87 -5.03
N PHE A 89 12.54 -9.69 -5.57
CA PHE A 89 12.50 -9.46 -7.01
C PHE A 89 13.64 -10.11 -7.80
N GLN A 90 14.63 -10.70 -7.16
CA GLN A 90 15.58 -11.58 -7.86
C GLN A 90 14.93 -12.87 -8.33
N MET A 91 13.95 -13.37 -7.57
CA MET A 91 13.29 -14.66 -7.82
C MET A 91 11.87 -14.53 -8.37
N HIS A 92 11.18 -13.43 -8.11
CA HIS A 92 9.76 -13.23 -8.42
C HIS A 92 9.53 -12.02 -9.32
N GLU A 93 8.51 -12.09 -10.19
CA GLU A 93 8.13 -10.97 -11.06
C GLU A 93 7.15 -10.01 -10.40
N LYS A 94 6.40 -10.49 -9.40
CA LYS A 94 5.34 -9.77 -8.71
C LYS A 94 5.39 -10.04 -7.21
N LEU A 95 5.16 -8.98 -6.43
CA LEU A 95 5.05 -9.07 -4.97
C LEU A 95 3.76 -8.44 -4.49
N LEU A 96 3.17 -9.04 -3.45
CA LEU A 96 2.23 -8.40 -2.54
C LEU A 96 2.96 -8.16 -1.22
N ILE A 97 2.92 -6.94 -0.70
CA ILE A 97 3.80 -6.47 0.38
C ILE A 97 2.95 -5.89 1.51
N PHE A 98 3.21 -6.34 2.74
CA PHE A 98 2.52 -5.90 3.94
C PHE A 98 3.53 -5.65 5.07
N GLU A 99 3.37 -4.51 5.74
CA GLU A 99 4.08 -4.23 6.99
C GLU A 99 3.31 -4.85 8.17
N ASP A 100 3.95 -5.11 9.30
CA ASP A 100 3.39 -5.86 10.44
C ASP A 100 2.19 -5.17 11.11
N ASP A 101 1.99 -3.85 10.90
CA ASP A 101 0.84 -3.10 11.40
C ASP A 101 -0.35 -3.01 10.43
N ILE A 102 -0.28 -3.70 9.30
CA ILE A 102 -1.34 -3.68 8.30
C ILE A 102 -2.30 -4.83 8.52
N LEU A 103 -3.56 -4.49 8.81
CA LEU A 103 -4.66 -5.44 8.85
C LEU A 103 -5.19 -5.69 7.44
N PHE A 104 -5.42 -6.95 7.12
CA PHE A 104 -6.02 -7.37 5.86
C PHE A 104 -6.82 -8.67 6.05
N THR A 105 -7.62 -9.02 5.07
CA THR A 105 -8.43 -10.26 5.03
C THR A 105 -8.05 -11.12 3.84
N GLU A 106 -8.54 -12.37 3.80
CA GLU A 106 -8.46 -13.22 2.62
C GLU A 106 -8.95 -12.49 1.35
N GLN A 107 -10.06 -11.76 1.45
CA GLN A 107 -10.63 -11.01 0.33
C GLN A 107 -9.70 -9.88 -0.15
N THR A 108 -8.94 -9.28 0.76
CA THR A 108 -7.91 -8.29 0.42
C THR A 108 -6.87 -8.89 -0.52
N LEU A 109 -6.36 -10.08 -0.16
CA LEU A 109 -5.34 -10.78 -0.95
C LEU A 109 -5.87 -11.17 -2.34
N ILE A 110 -7.08 -11.74 -2.39
CA ILE A 110 -7.74 -12.14 -3.65
C ILE A 110 -7.88 -10.93 -4.57
N ASN A 111 -8.37 -9.82 -4.05
CA ASN A 111 -8.59 -8.62 -4.84
C ASN A 111 -7.28 -7.98 -5.31
N LEU A 112 -6.28 -7.83 -4.42
CA LEU A 112 -4.97 -7.29 -4.79
C LEU A 112 -4.31 -8.13 -5.88
N ASN A 113 -4.31 -9.45 -5.72
CA ASN A 113 -3.69 -10.35 -6.70
C ASN A 113 -4.40 -10.28 -8.05
N ALA A 114 -5.73 -10.30 -8.06
CA ALA A 114 -6.51 -10.22 -9.29
C ALA A 114 -6.27 -8.90 -10.07
N ILE A 115 -6.15 -7.77 -9.36
CA ILE A 115 -5.86 -6.47 -9.98
C ILE A 115 -4.41 -6.41 -10.46
N LEU A 116 -3.47 -6.94 -9.68
CA LEU A 116 -2.06 -7.01 -10.07
C LEU A 116 -1.90 -7.82 -11.35
N ASP A 117 -2.48 -9.02 -11.42
CA ASP A 117 -2.42 -9.92 -12.58
C ASP A 117 -3.06 -9.30 -13.82
N HIS A 118 -4.17 -8.56 -13.63
CA HIS A 118 -4.89 -7.97 -14.76
C HIS A 118 -4.19 -6.75 -15.36
N TYR A 119 -3.55 -5.92 -14.52
CA TYR A 119 -3.01 -4.63 -14.96
C TYR A 119 -1.49 -4.54 -15.00
N GLU A 120 -0.75 -5.57 -14.57
CA GLU A 120 0.72 -5.56 -14.54
C GLU A 120 1.38 -5.17 -15.89
N LYS A 121 0.72 -5.48 -17.01
CA LYS A 121 1.20 -5.19 -18.36
C LYS A 121 0.72 -3.84 -18.91
N ALA A 122 -0.10 -3.10 -18.17
CA ALA A 122 -0.54 -1.79 -18.64
C ALA A 122 0.64 -0.81 -18.63
N LYS A 123 0.78 -0.03 -19.71
CA LYS A 123 1.90 0.92 -19.89
C LYS A 123 2.07 1.90 -18.74
N ASP A 124 0.96 2.25 -18.08
CA ASP A 124 0.92 3.19 -16.98
C ASP A 124 0.82 2.49 -15.61
N PHE A 125 1.05 1.18 -15.53
CA PHE A 125 1.00 0.45 -14.26
C PHE A 125 2.18 0.83 -13.36
N GLY A 126 1.89 1.20 -12.10
CA GLY A 126 2.88 1.43 -11.05
C GLY A 126 2.70 0.50 -9.87
N ALA A 127 1.50 0.46 -9.31
CA ALA A 127 1.18 -0.39 -8.16
C ALA A 127 -0.32 -0.66 -8.05
N VAL A 128 -0.67 -1.63 -7.22
CA VAL A 128 -1.99 -1.83 -6.65
C VAL A 128 -1.91 -1.59 -5.15
N SER A 129 -2.93 -1.02 -4.52
CA SER A 129 -3.00 -0.90 -3.06
C SER A 129 -4.37 -1.28 -2.53
N ALA A 130 -4.39 -1.91 -1.36
CA ALA A 130 -5.63 -2.28 -0.66
C ALA A 130 -6.28 -1.09 0.05
N PHE A 131 -5.51 -0.04 0.30
CA PHE A 131 -5.97 1.13 1.01
C PHE A 131 -6.49 2.21 0.07
N SER A 132 -7.58 2.85 0.48
CA SER A 132 -8.10 4.05 -0.17
C SER A 132 -8.50 5.07 0.89
N PRO A 133 -8.08 6.35 0.76
CA PRO A 133 -8.51 7.40 1.68
C PRO A 133 -10.00 7.72 1.57
N LEU A 134 -10.67 7.21 0.54
CA LEU A 134 -12.12 7.26 0.41
C LEU A 134 -12.73 6.28 1.41
N SER A 135 -13.22 6.78 2.54
CA SER A 135 -13.92 5.95 3.49
C SER A 135 -15.30 5.55 2.95
N ALA A 136 -15.83 4.40 3.40
CA ALA A 136 -17.20 3.98 3.08
C ALA A 136 -18.27 5.02 3.47
N LYS A 137 -17.96 5.92 4.40
CA LYS A 137 -18.82 7.05 4.76
C LYS A 137 -18.91 8.11 3.65
N LEU A 138 -17.95 8.14 2.72
CA LEU A 138 -17.87 9.11 1.64
C LEU A 138 -18.60 8.65 0.36
N LEU A 139 -18.91 7.37 0.27
CA LEU A 139 -19.55 6.79 -0.90
C LEU A 139 -20.99 6.38 -0.56
N PRO A 140 -21.94 6.53 -1.49
CA PRO A 140 -23.28 5.98 -1.31
C PRO A 140 -23.20 4.47 -1.13
N MET A 141 -24.10 3.90 -0.31
CA MET A 141 -24.16 2.45 -0.06
C MET A 141 -24.36 1.59 -1.33
N SER A 142 -24.74 2.20 -2.46
CA SER A 142 -24.81 1.59 -3.78
C SER A 142 -23.46 1.45 -4.49
N SER A 143 -22.39 2.08 -3.98
CA SER A 143 -21.07 1.89 -4.56
C SER A 143 -20.62 0.46 -4.27
N ASN A 144 -20.60 -0.37 -5.33
CA ASN A 144 -20.14 -1.75 -5.26
C ASN A 144 -18.74 -1.79 -4.65
N SER A 145 -18.56 -2.55 -3.58
CA SER A 145 -17.28 -2.79 -2.90
C SER A 145 -16.16 -3.28 -3.83
N LYS A 146 -16.50 -3.70 -5.05
CA LYS A 146 -15.64 -4.28 -6.09
C LYS A 146 -15.11 -3.31 -7.11
N THR A 147 -15.42 -2.01 -6.99
CA THR A 147 -15.00 -1.02 -7.97
C THR A 147 -13.60 -0.52 -7.66
N TRP A 148 -12.73 -0.56 -8.64
CA TRP A 148 -11.36 -0.05 -8.59
C TRP A 148 -11.20 1.18 -9.48
N ARG A 149 -10.22 2.01 -9.16
CA ARG A 149 -9.92 3.25 -9.88
C ARG A 149 -8.42 3.48 -9.99
N LYS A 150 -8.02 4.23 -11.00
CA LYS A 150 -6.64 4.74 -11.09
C LYS A 150 -6.47 5.97 -10.20
N SER A 151 -5.31 6.07 -9.57
CA SER A 151 -4.83 7.24 -8.84
C SER A 151 -3.39 7.56 -9.24
N ILE A 152 -2.95 8.76 -9.00
CA ILE A 152 -1.54 9.16 -9.11
C ILE A 152 -0.82 9.06 -7.75
N TYR A 153 -1.55 8.77 -6.68
CA TYR A 153 -1.05 8.73 -5.32
C TYR A 153 -0.93 7.30 -4.82
N PHE A 154 0.13 7.06 -4.06
CA PHE A 154 0.49 5.76 -3.54
C PHE A 154 0.27 5.66 -2.03
N PRO A 155 -0.78 5.01 -1.56
CA PRO A 155 -0.89 4.55 -0.17
C PRO A 155 -0.25 3.17 -0.02
N CYS A 156 0.69 3.04 0.92
CA CYS A 156 1.51 1.83 1.10
C CYS A 156 0.90 0.77 2.04
N TRP A 157 -0.36 0.92 2.46
CA TRP A 157 -0.95 0.01 3.45
C TRP A 157 -1.55 -1.25 2.80
N GLY A 158 -0.70 -2.24 2.58
CA GLY A 158 -0.99 -3.44 1.81
C GLY A 158 -1.03 -3.13 0.31
N TRP A 159 0.02 -3.50 -0.40
CA TRP A 159 0.20 -3.10 -1.79
C TRP A 159 0.92 -4.17 -2.60
N GLY A 160 0.95 -3.98 -3.90
CA GLY A 160 1.68 -4.86 -4.81
C GLY A 160 2.24 -4.10 -6.00
N THR A 161 3.33 -4.62 -6.55
CA THR A 161 4.00 -4.08 -7.74
C THR A 161 4.78 -5.16 -8.47
N THR A 162 5.43 -4.79 -9.57
CA THR A 162 6.22 -5.70 -10.41
C THR A 162 7.71 -5.38 -10.32
N ARG A 163 8.55 -6.39 -10.63
CA ARG A 163 9.99 -6.21 -10.78
C ARG A 163 10.33 -5.07 -11.74
N GLN A 164 9.65 -4.99 -12.88
CA GLN A 164 9.87 -3.95 -13.90
C GLN A 164 9.66 -2.53 -13.37
N VAL A 165 8.70 -2.33 -12.47
CA VAL A 165 8.46 -1.03 -11.82
C VAL A 165 9.53 -0.77 -10.77
N TRP A 166 9.81 -1.78 -9.91
CA TRP A 166 10.76 -1.62 -8.81
C TRP A 166 12.19 -1.37 -9.25
N GLN A 167 12.63 -1.94 -10.37
CA GLN A 167 13.96 -1.68 -10.95
C GLN A 167 14.21 -0.20 -11.30
N LYS A 168 13.15 0.60 -11.39
CA LYS A 168 13.24 2.06 -11.63
C LYS A 168 13.24 2.87 -10.35
N TYR A 169 13.03 2.20 -9.20
CA TYR A 169 13.01 2.84 -7.89
C TYR A 169 14.43 3.19 -7.44
N ASN A 170 14.57 4.37 -6.84
CA ASN A 170 15.81 4.82 -6.24
C ASN A 170 15.54 5.39 -4.85
N LEU A 171 16.26 4.91 -3.85
CA LEU A 171 16.21 5.43 -2.48
C LEU A 171 16.66 6.90 -2.41
N ARG A 172 17.55 7.32 -3.31
CA ARG A 172 18.12 8.67 -3.31
C ARG A 172 17.57 9.47 -4.48
N ILE A 173 16.74 10.45 -4.18
CA ILE A 173 16.25 11.43 -5.16
C ILE A 173 17.25 12.58 -5.19
N SER A 174 17.79 12.92 -6.36
CA SER A 174 18.67 14.09 -6.49
C SER A 174 17.87 15.41 -6.58
N LYS A 175 18.51 16.52 -6.25
CA LYS A 175 17.91 17.85 -6.40
C LYS A 175 17.54 18.14 -7.86
N GLN A 176 18.39 17.73 -8.80
CA GLN A 176 18.16 17.93 -10.22
C GLN A 176 16.92 17.17 -10.70
N GLU A 177 16.77 15.90 -10.32
CA GLU A 177 15.59 15.11 -10.69
C GLU A 177 14.27 15.73 -10.19
N ILE A 178 14.29 16.43 -9.03
CA ILE A 178 13.10 17.12 -8.52
C ILE A 178 12.76 18.34 -9.40
N LEU A 179 13.76 19.05 -9.90
CA LEU A 179 13.57 20.18 -10.82
C LEU A 179 13.08 19.69 -12.17
N ASP A 180 13.65 18.62 -12.69
CA ASP A 180 13.30 18.04 -14.00
C ASP A 180 11.87 17.53 -14.11
N LEU A 181 11.13 17.40 -13.00
CA LEU A 181 9.71 17.01 -13.03
C LEU A 181 8.85 17.97 -13.86
N GLU A 182 9.17 19.26 -13.88
CA GLU A 182 8.43 20.26 -14.67
C GLU A 182 8.52 19.98 -16.17
N ASP A 183 9.66 19.46 -16.62
CA ASP A 183 9.93 19.23 -18.04
C ASP A 183 9.55 17.79 -18.47
N THR A 184 9.60 16.83 -17.54
CA THR A 184 9.54 15.41 -17.89
C THR A 184 8.24 14.71 -17.53
N SER A 185 7.46 15.23 -16.56
CA SER A 185 6.28 14.55 -16.04
C SER A 185 4.96 15.25 -16.39
N LYS A 186 4.13 14.57 -17.17
CA LYS A 186 2.74 15.01 -17.43
C LYS A 186 1.90 14.98 -16.14
N THR A 187 2.11 13.99 -15.29
CA THR A 187 1.41 13.87 -14.01
C THR A 187 1.73 15.06 -13.11
N TRP A 188 3.02 15.44 -13.00
CA TRP A 188 3.44 16.61 -12.24
C TRP A 188 2.82 17.90 -12.79
N ASN A 189 2.85 18.10 -14.10
CA ASN A 189 2.34 19.30 -14.74
C ASN A 189 0.83 19.49 -14.57
N ASN A 190 0.09 18.41 -14.38
CA ASN A 190 -1.34 18.45 -14.08
C ASN A 190 -1.68 18.73 -12.61
N LEU A 191 -0.69 18.83 -11.72
CA LEU A 191 -0.90 19.23 -10.34
C LEU A 191 -1.10 20.75 -10.25
N ASN A 192 -1.95 21.19 -9.33
CA ASN A 192 -2.05 22.61 -9.03
C ASN A 192 -0.85 23.11 -8.19
N ASN A 193 -0.67 24.42 -8.09
CA ASN A 193 0.47 25.05 -7.40
C ASN A 193 0.59 24.61 -5.93
N HIS A 194 -0.51 24.44 -5.22
CA HIS A 194 -0.50 23.96 -3.82
C HIS A 194 0.04 22.54 -3.74
N GLN A 195 -0.45 21.62 -4.58
CA GLN A 195 0.00 20.24 -4.64
C GLN A 195 1.49 20.14 -5.02
N LYS A 196 1.92 20.89 -6.04
CA LYS A 196 3.33 20.99 -6.43
C LYS A 196 4.20 21.47 -5.26
N LYS A 197 3.78 22.52 -4.55
CA LYS A 197 4.50 23.05 -3.37
C LYS A 197 4.64 21.99 -2.28
N VAL A 198 3.56 21.27 -1.94
CA VAL A 198 3.56 20.22 -0.91
C VAL A 198 4.49 19.07 -1.30
N TRP A 199 4.33 18.53 -2.51
CA TRP A 199 5.12 17.39 -2.95
C TRP A 199 6.59 17.73 -3.19
N ARG A 200 6.88 18.91 -3.74
CA ARG A 200 8.25 19.39 -3.84
C ARG A 200 8.92 19.49 -2.47
N GLY A 201 8.21 20.00 -1.46
CA GLY A 201 8.70 20.03 -0.08
C GLY A 201 8.99 18.65 0.49
N ARG A 202 8.13 17.63 0.23
CA ARG A 202 8.37 16.25 0.64
C ARG A 202 9.57 15.65 -0.06
N PHE A 203 9.71 15.81 -1.37
CA PHE A 203 10.84 15.31 -2.14
C PHE A 203 12.17 15.93 -1.70
N TYR A 204 12.21 17.24 -1.41
CA TYR A 204 13.41 17.87 -0.83
C TYR A 204 13.75 17.35 0.57
N LYS A 205 12.75 17.06 1.41
CA LYS A 205 13.00 16.42 2.72
C LYS A 205 13.57 15.02 2.56
N SER A 206 13.04 14.24 1.61
CA SER A 206 13.55 12.90 1.29
C SER A 206 14.94 12.96 0.66
N HIS A 207 15.22 13.93 -0.21
CA HIS A 207 16.57 14.19 -0.74
C HIS A 207 17.59 14.43 0.39
N LYS A 208 17.23 15.26 1.38
CA LYS A 208 18.12 15.57 2.51
C LYS A 208 18.28 14.43 3.50
N ASN A 209 17.25 13.62 3.67
CA ASN A 209 17.23 12.49 4.58
C ASN A 209 16.51 11.28 3.94
N PRO A 210 17.20 10.53 3.07
CA PRO A 210 16.61 9.41 2.34
C PRO A 210 16.21 8.24 3.24
N GLU A 211 16.82 8.12 4.42
CA GLU A 211 16.52 7.05 5.40
C GLU A 211 15.26 7.31 6.24
N ARG A 212 14.58 8.45 6.02
CA ARG A 212 13.38 8.78 6.79
C ARG A 212 12.14 8.04 6.32
N THR A 213 12.01 7.82 5.02
CA THR A 213 10.82 7.24 4.39
C THR A 213 11.20 6.61 3.04
N TRP A 214 10.54 5.55 2.67
CA TRP A 214 10.71 4.86 1.38
C TRP A 214 9.55 5.16 0.42
N ASP A 215 8.36 5.38 0.95
CA ASP A 215 7.12 5.59 0.20
C ASP A 215 7.11 6.92 -0.58
N THR A 216 7.74 7.95 -0.04
CA THR A 216 7.92 9.25 -0.72
C THR A 216 8.78 9.11 -1.97
N GLN A 217 9.85 8.31 -1.94
CA GLN A 217 10.68 8.02 -3.10
C GLN A 217 9.91 7.18 -4.14
N PHE A 218 9.08 6.25 -3.69
CA PHE A 218 8.23 5.51 -4.61
C PHE A 218 7.17 6.41 -5.25
N GLN A 219 6.56 7.31 -4.49
CA GLN A 219 5.66 8.34 -5.04
C GLN A 219 6.38 9.25 -6.05
N PHE A 220 7.64 9.60 -5.80
CA PHE A 220 8.46 10.35 -6.75
C PHE A 220 8.63 9.59 -8.08
N LEU A 221 8.97 8.30 -8.02
CA LEU A 221 9.04 7.43 -9.20
C LEU A 221 7.74 7.45 -10.01
N LEU A 222 6.60 7.30 -9.33
CA LEU A 222 5.29 7.30 -9.98
C LEU A 222 5.02 8.61 -10.73
N PHE A 223 5.34 9.76 -10.13
CA PHE A 223 5.21 11.05 -10.80
C PHE A 223 6.17 11.16 -11.97
N LYS A 224 7.45 10.88 -11.76
CA LYS A 224 8.52 10.99 -12.77
C LYS A 224 8.24 10.13 -14.02
N ARG A 225 7.56 8.99 -13.86
CA ARG A 225 7.28 8.03 -14.94
C ARG A 225 5.82 8.01 -15.38
N ASP A 226 5.00 8.94 -14.90
CA ASP A 226 3.56 9.02 -15.20
C ASP A 226 2.77 7.75 -14.88
N LEU A 227 3.27 6.95 -13.90
CA LEU A 227 2.66 5.70 -13.50
C LEU A 227 1.44 5.93 -12.60
N LYS A 228 0.54 4.95 -12.58
CA LYS A 228 -0.71 4.98 -11.84
C LYS A 228 -0.75 3.88 -10.80
N VAL A 229 -1.48 4.15 -9.73
CA VAL A 229 -1.81 3.18 -8.70
C VAL A 229 -3.28 2.79 -8.85
N TYR A 230 -3.57 1.51 -8.73
CA TYR A 230 -4.94 1.01 -8.73
C TYR A 230 -5.41 0.91 -7.29
N LEU A 231 -6.44 1.69 -6.95
CA LEU A 231 -7.02 1.78 -5.61
C LEU A 231 -8.45 1.28 -5.60
N PRO A 232 -8.91 0.62 -4.53
CA PRO A 232 -10.31 0.29 -4.37
C PRO A 232 -11.13 1.55 -4.07
N MET A 233 -12.42 1.51 -4.35
CA MET A 233 -13.35 2.56 -3.93
C MET A 233 -13.58 2.54 -2.43
N ILE A 234 -13.54 1.37 -1.81
CA ILE A 234 -13.65 1.15 -0.37
C ILE A 234 -12.36 0.47 0.07
N THR A 235 -11.76 0.93 1.18
CA THR A 235 -10.53 0.33 1.68
C THR A 235 -10.71 -1.12 2.12
N TYR A 236 -9.75 -1.96 1.76
CA TYR A 236 -9.65 -3.38 2.14
C TYR A 236 -8.58 -3.64 3.19
N SER A 237 -7.88 -2.59 3.65
CA SER A 237 -6.84 -2.71 4.66
C SER A 237 -7.02 -1.69 5.77
N GLY A 238 -6.56 -2.02 6.97
CA GLY A 238 -6.47 -1.13 8.13
C GLY A 238 -5.01 -0.94 8.54
N ASN A 239 -4.75 0.08 9.38
CA ASN A 239 -3.46 0.28 10.01
C ASN A 239 -3.66 0.48 11.51
N ILE A 240 -3.05 -0.39 12.32
CA ILE A 240 -3.14 -0.36 13.80
C ILE A 240 -1.93 0.32 14.45
N GLY A 241 -0.93 0.73 13.68
CA GLY A 241 0.28 1.36 14.19
C GLY A 241 0.06 2.72 14.86
N PHE A 242 -1.09 3.39 14.65
CA PHE A 242 -1.36 4.72 15.23
C PHE A 242 -1.49 4.74 16.76
N ASN A 243 -1.82 3.63 17.38
CA ASN A 243 -2.00 3.52 18.84
C ASN A 243 -0.95 2.62 19.50
N ASP A 244 0.06 2.19 18.75
CA ASP A 244 1.07 1.28 19.24
C ASP A 244 2.27 2.04 19.82
N ALA A 245 2.65 1.71 21.06
CA ALA A 245 3.84 2.26 21.72
C ALA A 245 5.15 1.92 20.98
N ASN A 246 5.16 0.87 20.16
CA ASN A 246 6.29 0.46 19.33
C ASN A 246 6.31 1.10 17.94
N ALA A 247 5.32 1.95 17.62
CA ALA A 247 5.27 2.62 16.33
C ALA A 247 6.43 3.60 16.15
N VAL A 248 7.14 3.48 15.04
CA VAL A 248 8.30 4.34 14.73
C VAL A 248 7.88 5.56 13.89
N ASN A 249 6.90 5.42 13.01
CA ASN A 249 6.53 6.45 12.03
C ASN A 249 5.07 6.89 12.06
N THR A 250 4.22 6.22 12.81
CA THR A 250 2.81 6.56 12.96
C THR A 250 2.61 7.43 14.20
N PHE A 251 2.88 8.73 14.06
CA PHE A 251 2.77 9.69 15.18
C PHE A 251 1.45 10.46 15.14
N GLY A 252 0.91 10.73 16.33
CA GLY A 252 -0.21 11.62 16.54
C GLY A 252 -1.58 10.96 16.52
N LYS A 253 -2.62 11.79 16.56
CA LYS A 253 -4.00 11.30 16.53
C LYS A 253 -4.27 10.58 15.22
N LYS A 254 -4.78 9.37 15.32
CA LYS A 254 -5.28 8.60 14.19
C LYS A 254 -6.20 9.45 13.33
N PRO A 255 -5.93 9.59 12.02
CA PRO A 255 -6.81 10.30 11.12
C PRO A 255 -8.19 9.62 11.08
N PHE A 256 -9.27 10.40 11.03
CA PHE A 256 -10.65 9.88 11.07
C PHE A 256 -11.01 8.94 9.89
N TRP A 257 -10.23 8.95 8.84
CA TRP A 257 -10.38 8.10 7.65
C TRP A 257 -9.65 6.75 7.78
N VAL A 258 -8.87 6.54 8.82
CA VAL A 258 -8.21 5.25 9.10
C VAL A 258 -9.21 4.32 9.76
N GLN A 259 -9.44 3.17 9.17
CA GLN A 259 -10.32 2.13 9.72
C GLN A 259 -9.51 1.17 10.61
N GLU A 260 -10.07 0.82 11.76
CA GLU A 260 -9.50 -0.19 12.67
C GLU A 260 -9.95 -1.60 12.33
N ASN A 261 -11.14 -1.71 11.73
CA ASN A 261 -11.71 -2.99 11.35
C ASN A 261 -11.83 -3.06 9.83
N VAL A 262 -11.25 -4.09 9.27
CA VAL A 262 -11.49 -4.45 7.87
C VAL A 262 -12.80 -5.22 7.86
N SER A 263 -13.88 -4.59 7.37
CA SER A 263 -15.19 -5.24 7.27
C SER A 263 -15.11 -6.48 6.38
N ASN A 264 -15.83 -7.54 6.75
CA ASN A 264 -16.02 -8.72 5.91
C ASN A 264 -16.71 -8.31 4.60
N LEU A 265 -15.92 -8.08 3.58
CA LEU A 265 -16.40 -7.64 2.27
C LEU A 265 -16.87 -8.84 1.47
N ASP A 266 -18.03 -8.70 0.85
CA ASP A 266 -18.78 -9.70 0.09
C ASP A 266 -17.92 -10.45 -0.96
N ARG A 267 -17.98 -11.79 -0.96
CA ARG A 267 -17.16 -12.74 -1.74
C ARG A 267 -17.45 -12.80 -3.26
N ARG A 268 -18.23 -11.90 -3.84
CA ARG A 268 -18.61 -11.98 -5.26
C ARG A 268 -17.57 -11.37 -6.22
N ASN A 269 -17.22 -12.11 -7.29
CA ASN A 269 -16.00 -11.97 -8.11
C ASN A 269 -16.01 -10.98 -9.29
N ASN A 270 -16.90 -9.99 -9.36
CA ASN A 270 -16.94 -9.09 -10.52
C ASN A 270 -16.30 -7.72 -10.23
N ILE A 271 -15.07 -7.52 -10.68
CA ILE A 271 -14.36 -6.24 -10.59
C ILE A 271 -14.93 -5.26 -11.64
N LYS A 272 -15.39 -4.09 -11.19
CA LYS A 272 -15.89 -3.03 -12.08
C LYS A 272 -15.02 -1.78 -11.97
N PHE A 273 -14.83 -1.08 -13.09
CA PHE A 273 -14.10 0.19 -13.13
C PHE A 273 -15.03 1.40 -13.09
N VAL A 274 -14.56 2.47 -12.47
CA VAL A 274 -15.25 3.75 -12.38
C VAL A 274 -15.26 4.44 -13.74
N ARG A 275 -16.42 4.98 -14.14
CA ARG A 275 -16.54 5.77 -15.38
C ARG A 275 -15.61 6.98 -15.35
N LYS A 276 -15.09 7.38 -16.51
CA LYS A 276 -14.11 8.46 -16.71
C LYS A 276 -14.49 9.80 -16.03
N ILE A 277 -15.78 10.10 -15.93
CA ILE A 277 -16.29 11.34 -15.33
C ILE A 277 -16.05 11.36 -13.80
N MET A 278 -16.19 10.21 -13.13
CA MET A 278 -15.95 10.06 -11.69
C MET A 278 -14.45 10.15 -11.35
N PHE A 279 -13.58 9.83 -12.31
CA PHE A 279 -12.13 9.88 -12.12
C PHE A 279 -11.64 11.27 -11.69
N ARG A 280 -12.17 12.35 -12.26
CA ARG A 280 -11.79 13.73 -11.90
C ARG A 280 -12.14 14.08 -10.46
N VAL A 281 -13.30 13.62 -10.00
CA VAL A 281 -13.76 13.83 -8.61
C VAL A 281 -12.86 13.08 -7.64
N PHE A 282 -12.54 11.83 -7.93
CA PHE A 282 -11.65 11.04 -7.08
C PHE A 282 -10.23 11.56 -7.08
N MET A 283 -9.71 12.01 -8.22
CA MET A 283 -8.42 12.67 -8.30
C MET A 283 -8.37 13.93 -7.45
N PHE A 284 -9.44 14.72 -7.41
CA PHE A 284 -9.52 15.89 -6.55
C PHE A 284 -9.49 15.52 -5.06
N ILE A 285 -10.24 14.49 -4.65
CA ILE A 285 -10.26 14.01 -3.27
C ILE A 285 -8.89 13.47 -2.87
N ASP A 286 -8.28 12.59 -3.67
CA ASP A 286 -6.96 12.06 -3.41
C ASP A 286 -5.92 13.18 -3.31
N SER A 287 -5.91 14.09 -4.28
CA SER A 287 -4.96 15.20 -4.33
C SER A 287 -4.96 16.03 -3.05
N ASN A 288 -6.15 16.34 -2.53
CA ASN A 288 -6.25 17.14 -1.32
C ASN A 288 -5.93 16.33 -0.07
N THR A 289 -6.35 15.06 -0.01
CA THR A 289 -6.03 14.15 1.10
C THR A 289 -4.52 13.94 1.21
N PHE A 290 -3.86 13.59 0.11
CA PHE A 290 -2.42 13.36 0.10
C PHE A 290 -1.59 14.65 0.20
N ALA A 291 -2.16 15.80 -0.14
CA ALA A 291 -1.56 17.12 0.14
C ALA A 291 -1.79 17.59 1.58
N GLY A 292 -2.53 16.84 2.41
CA GLY A 292 -2.83 17.21 3.79
C GLY A 292 -3.90 18.31 3.92
N ASP A 293 -4.67 18.57 2.85
CA ASP A 293 -5.75 19.56 2.89
C ASP A 293 -7.04 18.94 3.45
N THR A 294 -7.24 19.10 4.75
CA THR A 294 -8.43 18.58 5.45
C THR A 294 -9.71 19.37 5.13
N ARG A 295 -9.63 20.52 4.44
CA ARG A 295 -10.81 21.35 4.11
C ARG A 295 -11.75 20.63 3.15
N VAL A 296 -11.25 19.70 2.33
CA VAL A 296 -12.07 18.85 1.45
C VAL A 296 -13.16 18.12 2.23
N PHE A 297 -12.86 17.72 3.45
CA PHE A 297 -13.81 17.00 4.29
C PHE A 297 -14.91 17.91 4.87
N LYS A 298 -14.69 19.23 4.95
CA LYS A 298 -15.73 20.20 5.36
C LYS A 298 -16.81 20.40 4.27
N PHE A 299 -16.46 20.18 3.01
CA PHE A 299 -17.42 20.22 1.89
C PHE A 299 -18.12 18.88 1.60
N TYR A 300 -17.87 17.91 2.45
CA TYR A 300 -18.31 16.53 2.30
C TYR A 300 -19.80 16.35 2.04
N GLY A 301 -20.68 17.06 2.75
CA GLY A 301 -22.13 16.98 2.54
C GLY A 301 -22.56 17.35 1.11
N LYS A 302 -21.92 18.37 0.52
CA LYS A 302 -22.19 18.79 -0.87
C LYS A 302 -21.64 17.76 -1.89
N PHE A 303 -20.49 17.16 -1.61
CA PHE A 303 -19.92 16.10 -2.44
C PHE A 303 -20.76 14.82 -2.45
N LYS A 304 -21.31 14.41 -1.32
CA LYS A 304 -22.20 13.24 -1.20
C LYS A 304 -23.42 13.39 -2.12
N ILE A 305 -24.03 14.58 -2.18
CA ILE A 305 -25.16 14.89 -3.05
C ILE A 305 -24.74 14.79 -4.53
N LEU A 306 -23.56 15.30 -4.89
CA LEU A 306 -23.06 15.28 -6.26
C LEU A 306 -22.74 13.85 -6.73
N ILE A 307 -22.11 13.05 -5.89
CA ILE A 307 -21.80 11.64 -6.19
C ILE A 307 -23.09 10.83 -6.36
N ASN A 308 -24.08 11.03 -5.49
CA ASN A 308 -25.38 10.36 -5.61
C ASN A 308 -26.10 10.72 -6.93
N LYS A 309 -26.04 11.97 -7.37
CA LYS A 309 -26.62 12.38 -8.66
C LYS A 309 -25.88 11.80 -9.87
N LEU A 310 -24.58 11.53 -9.75
CA LEU A 310 -23.76 10.96 -10.84
C LEU A 310 -23.80 9.43 -10.90
N SER A 311 -24.09 8.76 -9.78
CA SER A 311 -24.20 7.29 -9.72
C SER A 311 -25.57 6.78 -10.17
N ASN A 312 -26.60 7.65 -10.20
CA ASN A 312 -27.96 7.33 -10.64
C ASN A 312 -28.21 7.66 -12.13
N LYS A 313 -27.20 8.10 -12.86
CA LYS A 313 -27.16 8.24 -14.30
C LYS A 313 -26.18 7.19 -14.89
#